data_67b721a875e2fd0c2667becfa789bc03
#
_entry.id   67b721a875e2fd0c2667becfa789bc03
#
_cell.length_a   1.000
_cell.length_b   1.000
_cell.length_c   1.000
_cell.angle_alpha   90.00
_cell.angle_beta   90.00
_cell.angle_gamma   90.00
#
_symmetry.space_group_name_H-M   'P 1'
#
loop_
_entity.id
_entity.type
_entity.pdbx_description
1 polymer ?
#
loop_
_entity_poly.entity_id
_entity_poly.type
_entity_poly.pdbx_seq_one_letter_code
_entity_poly.pdbx_strand_id
1 'polypeptide(L)'
;MKTTADFSTDDVLLTDFGADFVKLDEPIRCNHIVLVLCRCGNLTLEINYTLYNISQNMFITISPLDIVTFKQGSTDFRCTALILPSTILTSVFTHVDISRYEYMKHNRVIEFKGEYLEFIRQALALLETTKGIVPQDEFNKIAEKQVASFFDVSRYYYSTISEYKSGGKEYLSRKKELFGKFIKELVSSHSISREVLFYANELGVSCGYLNEICNEVSSHSAKEIVDSAVAAKLKYELTYSSKSIQELADEYNFPSQSYFSRYFKRLTGVTPTDFRRERH
;
A
#
# COMPACT_ATOMS: atom_id res chain seq x y z
N MET A 1 -18.59 7.27 19.18
CA MET A 1 -17.15 7.07 18.99
C MET A 1 -16.99 5.85 18.11
N LYS A 2 -16.48 6.01 16.87
CA LYS A 2 -16.23 4.88 15.95
C LYS A 2 -14.99 4.14 16.46
N THR A 3 -15.19 2.99 17.08
CA THR A 3 -14.17 2.17 17.76
C THR A 3 -13.62 1.03 16.90
N THR A 4 -13.48 1.23 15.63
CA THR A 4 -12.66 0.40 14.74
C THR A 4 -12.10 1.33 13.70
N ALA A 5 -10.81 1.22 13.42
CA ALA A 5 -10.20 1.88 12.28
C ALA A 5 -10.78 1.29 11.00
N ASP A 6 -12.00 1.70 10.67
CA ASP A 6 -12.55 1.49 9.35
C ASP A 6 -11.82 2.46 8.42
N PHE A 7 -10.64 2.04 7.96
CA PHE A 7 -9.83 2.76 6.96
C PHE A 7 -10.42 2.58 5.54
N SER A 8 -11.71 2.34 5.43
CA SER A 8 -12.44 2.19 4.16
C SER A 8 -12.81 3.54 3.53
N THR A 9 -11.88 4.47 3.51
CA THR A 9 -12.11 5.80 2.89
C THR A 9 -11.29 5.93 1.62
N ASP A 10 -11.87 6.57 0.61
CA ASP A 10 -11.16 6.96 -0.61
C ASP A 10 -10.42 8.30 -0.44
N ASP A 11 -10.44 8.86 0.77
CA ASP A 11 -9.80 10.12 1.13
C ASP A 11 -8.43 9.90 1.77
N VAL A 12 -7.54 10.88 1.57
CA VAL A 12 -6.31 11.00 2.36
C VAL A 12 -6.69 11.39 3.78
N LEU A 13 -6.26 10.58 4.75
CA LEU A 13 -6.47 10.89 6.17
C LEU A 13 -5.13 11.15 6.85
N LEU A 14 -5.06 12.25 7.55
CA LEU A 14 -4.00 12.53 8.52
C LEU A 14 -4.64 12.59 9.91
N THR A 15 -4.15 11.77 10.83
CA THR A 15 -4.77 11.63 12.16
C THR A 15 -3.74 11.19 13.20
N ASP A 16 -3.98 11.62 14.43
CA ASP A 16 -3.20 11.18 15.59
C ASP A 16 -3.91 10.04 16.30
N PHE A 17 -3.15 9.05 16.74
CA PHE A 17 -3.62 7.91 17.52
C PHE A 17 -2.85 7.78 18.83
N GLY A 18 -3.55 7.30 19.85
CA GLY A 18 -2.99 6.93 21.14
C GLY A 18 -3.19 5.44 21.46
N ALA A 19 -2.73 5.02 22.64
CA ALA A 19 -2.84 3.65 23.12
C ALA A 19 -4.29 3.14 23.21
N ASP A 20 -5.24 4.01 23.47
CA ASP A 20 -6.68 3.75 23.59
C ASP A 20 -7.38 3.44 22.25
N PHE A 21 -6.72 3.76 21.15
CA PHE A 21 -7.25 3.49 19.81
C PHE A 21 -6.95 2.07 19.31
N VAL A 22 -6.01 1.40 19.93
CA VAL A 22 -5.46 0.13 19.48
C VAL A 22 -6.20 -1.03 20.15
N LYS A 23 -6.93 -1.82 19.35
CA LYS A 23 -7.44 -3.11 19.82
C LYS A 23 -6.33 -4.15 19.73
N LEU A 24 -5.96 -4.70 20.88
CA LEU A 24 -4.93 -5.73 20.96
C LEU A 24 -5.42 -7.07 20.43
N ASP A 25 -4.53 -7.79 19.79
CA ASP A 25 -4.71 -9.17 19.29
C ASP A 25 -5.85 -9.39 18.26
N GLU A 26 -6.45 -8.31 17.73
CA GLU A 26 -7.38 -8.40 16.60
C GLU A 26 -6.61 -8.16 15.29
N PRO A 27 -6.55 -9.14 14.36
CA PRO A 27 -5.91 -8.93 13.08
C PRO A 27 -6.75 -8.03 12.17
N ILE A 28 -6.13 -6.98 11.63
CA ILE A 28 -6.75 -6.03 10.70
C ILE A 28 -6.09 -6.17 9.34
N ARG A 29 -6.87 -6.38 8.29
CA ARG A 29 -6.36 -6.33 6.92
C ARG A 29 -6.32 -4.89 6.45
N CYS A 30 -5.13 -4.41 6.12
CA CYS A 30 -4.93 -3.07 5.62
C CYS A 30 -5.27 -3.00 4.11
N ASN A 31 -6.09 -2.02 3.71
CA ASN A 31 -6.44 -1.80 2.30
C ASN A 31 -5.74 -0.57 1.71
N HIS A 32 -4.98 0.14 2.52
CA HIS A 32 -4.32 1.41 2.20
C HIS A 32 -2.83 1.35 2.49
N ILE A 33 -2.06 2.33 2.01
CA ILE A 33 -0.75 2.58 2.61
C ILE A 33 -0.97 3.40 3.87
N VAL A 34 -0.40 2.95 4.98
CA VAL A 34 -0.38 3.69 6.23
C VAL A 34 1.06 3.98 6.61
N LEU A 35 1.36 5.26 6.69
CA LEU A 35 2.65 5.79 7.11
C LEU A 35 2.50 6.30 8.54
N VAL A 36 3.20 5.69 9.49
CA VAL A 36 3.07 6.02 10.92
C VAL A 36 4.38 6.56 11.45
N LEU A 37 4.35 7.76 12.03
CA LEU A 37 5.44 8.32 12.83
C LEU A 37 5.11 8.19 14.32
N CYS A 38 5.91 7.45 15.08
CA CYS A 38 5.79 7.40 16.52
C CYS A 38 6.30 8.70 17.16
N ARG A 39 5.42 9.39 17.90
CA ARG A 39 5.71 10.67 18.57
C ARG A 39 6.30 10.46 19.97
N CYS A 40 5.73 9.52 20.72
CA CYS A 40 6.21 9.13 22.04
C CYS A 40 5.74 7.71 22.39
N GLY A 41 6.29 7.15 23.45
CA GLY A 41 6.00 5.78 23.89
C GLY A 41 6.58 4.71 22.97
N ASN A 42 6.02 3.53 23.05
CA ASN A 42 6.38 2.40 22.22
C ASN A 42 5.14 1.55 21.87
N LEU A 43 5.23 0.85 20.74
CA LEU A 43 4.20 -0.08 20.28
C LEU A 43 4.87 -1.30 19.65
N THR A 44 4.42 -2.49 20.05
CA THR A 44 4.73 -3.76 19.39
C THR A 44 3.56 -4.16 18.53
N LEU A 45 3.83 -4.37 17.24
CA LEU A 45 2.84 -4.86 16.29
C LEU A 45 3.43 -5.98 15.45
N GLU A 46 2.55 -6.83 14.98
CA GLU A 46 2.88 -7.91 14.06
C GLU A 46 2.33 -7.54 12.68
N ILE A 47 3.16 -7.62 11.65
CA ILE A 47 2.75 -7.46 10.25
C ILE A 47 3.11 -8.74 9.52
N ASN A 48 2.13 -9.41 8.95
CA ASN A 48 2.31 -10.66 8.21
C ASN A 48 3.15 -11.67 9.00
N TYR A 49 2.81 -11.89 10.27
CA TYR A 49 3.48 -12.81 11.21
C TYR A 49 4.90 -12.41 11.63
N THR A 50 5.35 -11.20 11.30
CA THR A 50 6.64 -10.66 11.73
C THR A 50 6.43 -9.56 12.76
N LEU A 51 7.11 -9.67 13.93
CA LEU A 51 7.02 -8.68 14.99
C LEU A 51 7.91 -7.47 14.71
N TYR A 52 7.35 -6.29 14.95
CA TYR A 52 8.04 -5.01 14.87
C TYR A 52 7.83 -4.23 16.16
N ASN A 53 8.90 -3.62 16.65
CA ASN A 53 8.86 -2.72 17.78
C ASN A 53 9.13 -1.30 17.26
N ILE A 54 8.23 -0.39 17.54
CA ILE A 54 8.40 1.03 17.20
C ILE A 54 8.45 1.86 18.47
N SER A 55 9.32 2.85 18.47
CA SER A 55 9.50 3.81 19.54
C SER A 55 9.60 5.23 18.96
N GLN A 56 9.81 6.20 19.84
CA GLN A 56 9.87 7.61 19.45
C GLN A 56 10.83 7.86 18.27
N ASN A 57 10.39 8.66 17.30
CA ASN A 57 11.08 9.02 16.05
C ASN A 57 11.22 7.87 15.03
N MET A 58 10.66 6.71 15.33
CA MET A 58 10.58 5.64 14.35
C MET A 58 9.36 5.82 13.45
N PHE A 59 9.58 5.47 12.19
CA PHE A 59 8.58 5.51 11.14
C PHE A 59 8.30 4.08 10.69
N ILE A 60 7.03 3.72 10.56
CA ILE A 60 6.65 2.41 10.04
C ILE A 60 5.73 2.55 8.83
N THR A 61 5.95 1.70 7.85
CA THR A 61 5.12 1.59 6.64
C THR A 61 4.31 0.30 6.69
N ILE A 62 2.98 0.44 6.55
CA ILE A 62 2.04 -0.66 6.37
C ILE A 62 1.52 -0.57 4.95
N SER A 63 1.56 -1.67 4.23
CA SER A 63 1.18 -1.75 2.82
C SER A 63 -0.24 -2.30 2.63
N PRO A 64 -0.89 -2.04 1.48
CA PRO A 64 -2.12 -2.73 1.14
C PRO A 64 -1.93 -4.26 1.18
N LEU A 65 -2.94 -4.94 1.69
CA LEU A 65 -3.01 -6.38 1.93
C LEU A 65 -2.20 -6.89 3.14
N ASP A 66 -1.42 -6.06 3.81
CA ASP A 66 -0.81 -6.46 5.08
C ASP A 66 -1.89 -6.82 6.11
N ILE A 67 -1.62 -7.86 6.87
CA ILE A 67 -2.38 -8.21 8.06
C ILE A 67 -1.61 -7.66 9.25
N VAL A 68 -2.22 -6.73 9.96
CA VAL A 68 -1.63 -6.04 11.11
C VAL A 68 -2.32 -6.47 12.39
N THR A 69 -1.56 -6.86 13.38
CA THR A 69 -2.06 -7.19 14.72
C THR A 69 -1.26 -6.41 15.75
N PHE A 70 -1.93 -5.62 16.55
CA PHE A 70 -1.31 -4.88 17.64
C PHE A 70 -1.15 -5.80 18.85
N LYS A 71 0.04 -5.89 19.42
CA LYS A 71 0.37 -6.81 20.52
C LYS A 71 0.46 -6.13 21.86
N GLN A 72 1.16 -5.01 21.93
CA GLN A 72 1.40 -4.29 23.16
C GLN A 72 1.75 -2.84 22.87
N GLY A 73 1.29 -1.91 23.69
CA GLY A 73 1.66 -0.49 23.62
C GLY A 73 1.84 0.10 25.02
N SER A 74 2.73 1.06 25.15
CA SER A 74 2.84 1.86 26.38
C SER A 74 1.65 2.83 26.51
N THR A 75 1.29 3.18 27.73
CA THR A 75 0.13 4.06 27.99
C THR A 75 0.31 5.47 27.44
N ASP A 76 1.55 5.91 27.27
CA ASP A 76 1.93 7.18 26.67
C ASP A 76 2.15 7.11 25.16
N PHE A 77 1.88 5.96 24.52
CA PHE A 77 2.01 5.83 23.06
C PHE A 77 1.16 6.85 22.33
N ARG A 78 1.79 7.59 21.44
CA ARG A 78 1.15 8.54 20.51
C ARG A 78 1.86 8.46 19.17
N CYS A 79 1.10 8.46 18.10
CA CYS A 79 1.63 8.49 16.75
C CYS A 79 0.77 9.38 15.84
N THR A 80 1.40 9.87 14.78
CA THR A 80 0.70 10.49 13.64
C THR A 80 0.69 9.48 12.50
N ALA A 81 -0.48 9.20 11.97
CA ALA A 81 -0.65 8.31 10.81
C ALA A 81 -1.18 9.10 9.61
N LEU A 82 -0.52 8.90 8.47
CA LEU A 82 -0.98 9.33 7.16
C LEU A 82 -1.47 8.10 6.41
N ILE A 83 -2.76 8.09 6.08
CA ILE A 83 -3.43 6.99 5.39
C ILE A 83 -3.68 7.44 3.95
N LEU A 84 -3.14 6.69 3.01
CA LEU A 84 -3.20 6.98 1.59
C LEU A 84 -4.05 5.93 0.88
N PRO A 85 -5.16 6.31 0.26
CA PRO A 85 -5.97 5.38 -0.53
C PRO A 85 -5.14 4.75 -1.66
N SER A 86 -5.46 3.51 -2.00
CA SER A 86 -4.77 2.80 -3.09
C SER A 86 -4.90 3.49 -4.46
N THR A 87 -5.93 4.32 -4.65
CA THR A 87 -6.12 5.13 -5.86
C THR A 87 -5.03 6.18 -6.04
N ILE A 88 -4.55 6.77 -4.96
CA ILE A 88 -3.45 7.76 -4.99
C ILE A 88 -2.10 7.10 -5.31
N LEU A 89 -1.95 5.80 -4.99
CA LEU A 89 -0.72 5.09 -5.28
C LEU A 89 -0.35 5.10 -6.76
N THR A 90 -1.34 5.00 -7.64
CA THR A 90 -1.10 4.98 -9.08
C THR A 90 -0.44 6.27 -9.55
N SER A 91 -0.86 7.42 -9.03
CA SER A 91 -0.30 8.72 -9.41
C SER A 91 1.04 9.02 -8.71
N VAL A 92 1.15 8.68 -7.44
CA VAL A 92 2.42 8.83 -6.70
C VAL A 92 3.49 7.90 -7.27
N PHE A 93 3.16 6.65 -7.63
CA PHE A 93 4.11 5.69 -8.16
C PHE A 93 4.43 5.83 -9.66
N THR A 94 3.66 6.59 -10.44
CA THR A 94 4.11 6.94 -11.79
C THR A 94 5.39 7.78 -11.77
N HIS A 95 5.68 8.44 -10.66
CA HIS A 95 6.87 9.26 -10.45
C HIS A 95 7.88 8.67 -9.47
N VAL A 96 7.52 7.61 -8.72
CA VAL A 96 8.39 6.96 -7.73
C VAL A 96 8.91 5.63 -8.28
N ASP A 97 10.21 5.45 -8.20
CA ASP A 97 10.87 4.18 -8.51
C ASP A 97 10.34 3.07 -7.59
N ILE A 98 9.70 2.06 -8.16
CA ILE A 98 9.08 0.92 -7.46
C ILE A 98 10.09 0.19 -6.59
N SER A 99 11.38 0.19 -6.95
CA SER A 99 12.44 -0.40 -6.13
C SER A 99 12.49 0.17 -4.71
N ARG A 100 11.93 1.36 -4.51
CA ARG A 100 11.90 2.10 -3.23
C ARG A 100 10.73 1.75 -2.37
N TYR A 101 9.55 1.56 -2.97
CA TYR A 101 8.42 1.00 -2.28
C TYR A 101 8.76 -0.39 -1.73
N GLU A 102 9.44 -1.20 -2.54
CA GLU A 102 9.93 -2.51 -2.11
C GLU A 102 11.00 -2.40 -1.00
N TYR A 103 11.91 -1.43 -1.09
CA TYR A 103 12.84 -1.18 0.00
C TYR A 103 12.12 -0.82 1.31
N MET A 104 11.13 0.09 1.24
CA MET A 104 10.30 0.46 2.40
C MET A 104 9.51 -0.73 2.93
N LYS A 105 9.02 -1.61 2.08
CA LYS A 105 8.30 -2.82 2.45
C LYS A 105 9.20 -3.84 3.15
N HIS A 106 10.46 -3.95 2.76
CA HIS A 106 11.45 -4.81 3.42
C HIS A 106 12.03 -4.16 4.69
N ASN A 107 12.17 -2.84 4.68
CA ASN A 107 12.66 -2.05 5.83
C ASN A 107 11.49 -1.22 6.40
N ARG A 108 10.50 -1.93 6.94
CA ARG A 108 9.22 -1.32 7.37
C ARG A 108 9.40 -0.30 8.47
N VAL A 109 10.37 -0.51 9.34
CA VAL A 109 10.66 0.37 10.46
C VAL A 109 11.97 1.08 10.22
N ILE A 110 11.93 2.40 10.26
CA ILE A 110 13.07 3.27 10.00
C ILE A 110 13.13 4.31 11.09
N GLU A 111 14.30 4.48 11.69
CA GLU A 111 14.58 5.59 12.57
C GLU A 111 15.17 6.76 11.78
N PHE A 112 14.42 7.84 11.66
CA PHE A 112 14.93 9.08 11.06
C PHE A 112 15.66 9.91 12.12
N LYS A 113 16.78 10.52 11.74
CA LYS A 113 17.62 11.35 12.63
C LYS A 113 17.96 12.67 12.00
N GLY A 114 18.29 13.67 12.84
CA GLY A 114 18.77 14.96 12.37
C GLY A 114 17.78 15.70 11.47
N GLU A 115 18.30 16.26 10.39
CA GLU A 115 17.53 17.07 9.44
C GLU A 115 16.39 16.29 8.73
N TYR A 116 16.57 14.99 8.53
CA TYR A 116 15.53 14.17 7.92
C TYR A 116 14.32 13.95 8.83
N LEU A 117 14.54 13.78 10.13
CA LEU A 117 13.45 13.71 11.09
C LEU A 117 12.69 15.05 11.13
N GLU A 118 13.40 16.16 11.07
CA GLU A 118 12.79 17.48 11.04
C GLU A 118 12.01 17.70 9.74
N PHE A 119 12.55 17.30 8.60
CA PHE A 119 11.83 17.32 7.32
C PHE A 119 10.50 16.54 7.40
N ILE A 120 10.51 15.32 7.96
CA ILE A 120 9.29 14.51 8.15
C ILE A 120 8.26 15.25 9.00
N ARG A 121 8.69 15.84 10.12
CA ARG A 121 7.82 16.59 11.01
C ARG A 121 7.19 17.79 10.32
N GLN A 122 7.99 18.55 9.56
CA GLN A 122 7.52 19.70 8.81
C GLN A 122 6.57 19.31 7.68
N ALA A 123 6.84 18.22 6.97
CA ALA A 123 5.95 17.68 5.94
C ALA A 123 4.57 17.29 6.52
N LEU A 124 4.54 16.62 7.66
CA LEU A 124 3.29 16.28 8.35
C LEU A 124 2.55 17.52 8.87
N ALA A 125 3.28 18.51 9.42
CA ALA A 125 2.69 19.76 9.87
C ALA A 125 2.10 20.58 8.71
N LEU A 126 2.76 20.57 7.55
CA LEU A 126 2.24 21.19 6.33
C LEU A 126 0.94 20.53 5.86
N LEU A 127 0.88 19.20 5.88
CA LEU A 127 -0.35 18.45 5.56
C LEU A 127 -1.48 18.80 6.53
N GLU A 128 -1.22 18.87 7.83
CA GLU A 128 -2.22 19.24 8.84
C GLU A 128 -2.73 20.66 8.63
N THR A 129 -1.84 21.62 8.34
CA THR A 129 -2.22 22.98 8.01
C THR A 129 -3.07 23.04 6.74
N THR A 130 -2.68 22.33 5.70
CA THR A 130 -3.43 22.25 4.43
C THR A 130 -4.84 21.71 4.65
N LYS A 131 -4.96 20.61 5.42
CA LYS A 131 -6.24 20.01 5.77
C LYS A 131 -7.18 20.99 6.49
N GLY A 132 -6.63 21.90 7.29
CA GLY A 132 -7.41 22.92 8.01
C GLY A 132 -7.93 24.08 7.16
N ILE A 133 -7.40 24.29 5.94
CA ILE A 133 -7.72 25.49 5.12
C ILE A 133 -8.42 25.17 3.79
N VAL A 134 -8.47 23.92 3.35
CA VAL A 134 -9.14 23.54 2.10
C VAL A 134 -10.19 22.44 2.32
N PRO A 135 -11.22 22.32 1.44
CA PRO A 135 -12.14 21.19 1.44
C PRO A 135 -11.42 19.84 1.19
N GLN A 136 -12.03 18.72 1.60
CA GLN A 136 -11.42 17.40 1.56
C GLN A 136 -10.99 16.95 0.15
N ASP A 137 -11.78 17.23 -0.87
CA ASP A 137 -11.47 16.91 -2.27
C ASP A 137 -10.24 17.65 -2.80
N GLU A 138 -10.08 18.92 -2.42
CA GLU A 138 -8.87 19.69 -2.74
C GLU A 138 -7.68 19.26 -1.87
N PHE A 139 -7.92 18.89 -0.60
CA PHE A 139 -6.90 18.34 0.26
C PHE A 139 -6.30 17.07 -0.33
N ASN A 140 -7.12 16.16 -0.85
CA ASN A 140 -6.66 14.92 -1.49
C ASN A 140 -5.67 15.20 -2.63
N LYS A 141 -6.00 16.15 -3.52
CA LYS A 141 -5.15 16.54 -4.66
C LYS A 141 -3.82 17.17 -4.26
N ILE A 142 -3.87 18.00 -3.20
CA ILE A 142 -2.67 18.69 -2.69
C ILE A 142 -1.81 17.69 -1.93
N ALA A 143 -2.41 16.87 -1.07
CA ALA A 143 -1.71 15.86 -0.30
C ALA A 143 -0.97 14.86 -1.19
N GLU A 144 -1.56 14.46 -2.30
CA GLU A 144 -0.91 13.61 -3.31
C GLU A 144 0.45 14.19 -3.75
N LYS A 145 0.51 15.48 -4.08
CA LYS A 145 1.74 16.16 -4.51
C LYS A 145 2.75 16.29 -3.37
N GLN A 146 2.28 16.60 -2.16
CA GLN A 146 3.13 16.72 -0.97
C GLN A 146 3.74 15.36 -0.60
N VAL A 147 2.96 14.30 -0.69
CA VAL A 147 3.42 12.92 -0.45
C VAL A 147 4.41 12.47 -1.51
N ALA A 148 4.22 12.83 -2.78
CA ALA A 148 5.21 12.54 -3.83
C ALA A 148 6.56 13.19 -3.53
N SER A 149 6.55 14.47 -3.12
CA SER A 149 7.77 15.18 -2.68
C SER A 149 8.43 14.52 -1.47
N PHE A 150 7.64 14.07 -0.49
CA PHE A 150 8.12 13.31 0.66
C PHE A 150 8.87 12.03 0.24
N PHE A 151 8.30 11.27 -0.70
CA PHE A 151 8.96 10.08 -1.21
C PHE A 151 10.24 10.39 -1.98
N ASP A 152 10.30 11.49 -2.72
CA ASP A 152 11.51 11.91 -3.43
C ASP A 152 12.66 12.26 -2.49
N VAL A 153 12.40 12.97 -1.41
CA VAL A 153 13.42 13.30 -0.39
C VAL A 153 13.82 12.04 0.38
N SER A 154 12.87 11.21 0.77
CA SER A 154 13.14 9.93 1.44
C SER A 154 14.04 9.03 0.58
N ARG A 155 13.86 9.04 -0.72
CA ARG A 155 14.74 8.37 -1.69
C ARG A 155 16.19 8.78 -1.56
N TYR A 156 16.45 10.07 -1.50
CA TYR A 156 17.82 10.57 -1.35
C TYR A 156 18.42 10.11 -0.02
N TYR A 157 17.65 10.18 1.06
CA TYR A 157 18.05 9.69 2.38
C TYR A 157 18.45 8.22 2.34
N TYR A 158 17.62 7.34 1.79
CA TYR A 158 17.95 5.93 1.66
C TYR A 158 19.21 5.67 0.83
N SER A 159 19.48 6.47 -0.18
CA SER A 159 20.70 6.34 -0.98
C SER A 159 21.97 6.71 -0.20
N THR A 160 21.85 7.45 0.90
CA THR A 160 22.98 7.87 1.74
C THR A 160 23.26 6.89 2.88
N ILE A 161 22.29 6.05 3.29
CA ILE A 161 22.51 5.05 4.33
C ILE A 161 23.45 3.96 3.80
N SER A 162 24.52 3.69 4.54
CA SER A 162 25.65 2.85 4.10
C SER A 162 25.28 1.38 3.80
N GLU A 163 24.20 0.86 4.37
CA GLU A 163 23.69 -0.50 4.12
C GLU A 163 23.14 -0.67 2.69
N TYR A 164 22.71 0.42 2.06
CA TYR A 164 22.32 0.42 0.65
C TYR A 164 23.54 0.33 -0.29
N LYS A 165 24.74 0.65 0.19
CA LYS A 165 25.98 0.71 -0.61
C LYS A 165 26.76 -0.60 -0.68
N SER A 166 26.49 -1.59 0.13
CA SER A 166 27.31 -2.78 0.26
C SER A 166 26.57 -4.07 -0.06
N GLY A 167 26.95 -4.67 -1.17
CA GLY A 167 26.87 -6.10 -1.43
C GLY A 167 25.68 -6.61 -2.25
N GLY A 168 25.96 -7.17 -3.39
CA GLY A 168 25.00 -7.90 -4.23
C GLY A 168 24.34 -7.09 -5.33
N LYS A 169 24.98 -6.01 -5.75
CA LYS A 169 24.39 -4.91 -6.54
C LYS A 169 23.85 -5.26 -7.93
N GLU A 170 24.37 -6.24 -8.61
CA GLU A 170 24.05 -6.43 -10.04
C GLU A 170 22.90 -7.43 -10.24
N TYR A 171 22.90 -8.53 -9.53
CA TYR A 171 21.86 -9.58 -9.64
C TYR A 171 20.52 -9.18 -8.98
N LEU A 172 20.59 -8.63 -7.77
CA LEU A 172 19.43 -8.06 -7.08
C LEU A 172 18.85 -6.84 -7.79
N SER A 173 19.69 -6.03 -8.45
CA SER A 173 19.27 -4.90 -9.26
C SER A 173 18.41 -5.34 -10.45
N ARG A 174 18.80 -6.39 -11.18
CA ARG A 174 18.05 -6.91 -12.34
C ARG A 174 16.69 -7.51 -11.92
N LYS A 175 16.65 -8.29 -10.84
CA LYS A 175 15.39 -8.84 -10.32
C LYS A 175 14.42 -7.73 -9.87
N LYS A 176 14.92 -6.73 -9.17
CA LYS A 176 14.13 -5.55 -8.76
C LYS A 176 13.66 -4.73 -9.96
N GLU A 177 14.49 -4.55 -10.98
CA GLU A 177 14.10 -3.88 -12.22
C GLU A 177 12.97 -4.64 -12.94
N LEU A 178 13.11 -5.95 -13.08
CA LEU A 178 12.08 -6.80 -13.69
C LEU A 178 10.78 -6.79 -12.86
N PHE A 179 10.88 -6.84 -11.54
CA PHE A 179 9.73 -6.70 -10.66
C PHE A 179 9.04 -5.34 -10.85
N GLY A 180 9.83 -4.26 -10.92
CA GLY A 180 9.31 -2.93 -11.20
C GLY A 180 8.58 -2.84 -12.53
N LYS A 181 9.13 -3.43 -13.60
CA LYS A 181 8.46 -3.52 -14.90
C LYS A 181 7.16 -4.32 -14.82
N PHE A 182 7.16 -5.45 -14.08
CA PHE A 182 5.96 -6.24 -13.84
C PHE A 182 4.84 -5.43 -13.17
N ILE A 183 5.15 -4.73 -12.09
CA ILE A 183 4.17 -3.90 -11.39
C ILE A 183 3.69 -2.74 -12.27
N LYS A 184 4.60 -2.09 -13.00
CA LYS A 184 4.24 -1.03 -13.94
C LYS A 184 3.25 -1.52 -14.99
N GLU A 185 3.52 -2.68 -15.60
CA GLU A 185 2.62 -3.29 -16.59
C GLU A 185 1.25 -3.62 -15.97
N LEU A 186 1.27 -4.17 -14.76
CA LEU A 186 0.06 -4.52 -14.01
C LEU A 186 -0.83 -3.31 -13.67
N VAL A 187 -0.24 -2.15 -13.41
CA VAL A 187 -0.96 -0.93 -13.02
C VAL A 187 -1.36 -0.08 -14.22
N SER A 188 -0.52 -0.03 -15.28
CA SER A 188 -0.72 0.86 -16.43
C SER A 188 -1.73 0.32 -17.45
N SER A 189 -1.99 -0.97 -17.48
CA SER A 189 -2.90 -1.55 -18.46
C SER A 189 -4.37 -1.22 -18.17
N HIS A 190 -5.09 -0.69 -19.15
CA HIS A 190 -6.54 -0.43 -19.07
C HIS A 190 -7.32 -1.73 -18.83
N SER A 191 -6.82 -2.86 -19.33
CA SER A 191 -7.36 -4.20 -19.11
C SER A 191 -6.32 -5.06 -18.41
N ILE A 192 -6.51 -5.31 -17.13
CA ILE A 192 -5.61 -6.16 -16.32
C ILE A 192 -5.84 -7.62 -16.69
N SER A 193 -4.81 -8.29 -17.21
CA SER A 193 -4.86 -9.74 -17.39
C SER A 193 -4.84 -10.46 -16.03
N ARG A 194 -5.63 -11.54 -15.92
CA ARG A 194 -5.65 -12.41 -14.73
C ARG A 194 -4.58 -13.50 -14.77
N GLU A 195 -3.90 -13.63 -15.92
CA GLU A 195 -2.96 -14.70 -16.19
C GLU A 195 -1.52 -14.22 -16.00
N VAL A 196 -0.78 -14.86 -15.10
CA VAL A 196 0.65 -14.58 -14.88
C VAL A 196 1.46 -14.76 -16.16
N LEU A 197 1.05 -15.68 -17.01
CA LEU A 197 1.71 -15.95 -18.30
C LEU A 197 1.72 -14.72 -19.21
N PHE A 198 0.67 -13.91 -19.19
CA PHE A 198 0.61 -12.67 -19.95
C PHE A 198 1.79 -11.75 -19.58
N TYR A 199 1.96 -11.48 -18.27
CA TYR A 199 3.02 -10.61 -17.79
C TYR A 199 4.42 -11.21 -17.96
N ALA A 200 4.55 -12.52 -17.81
CA ALA A 200 5.80 -13.20 -18.05
C ALA A 200 6.25 -13.04 -19.52
N ASN A 201 5.30 -13.16 -20.47
CA ASN A 201 5.56 -12.97 -21.90
C ASN A 201 5.95 -11.50 -22.20
N GLU A 202 5.22 -10.52 -21.66
CA GLU A 202 5.54 -9.09 -21.85
C GLU A 202 6.94 -8.73 -21.32
N LEU A 203 7.38 -9.41 -20.27
CA LEU A 203 8.70 -9.21 -19.68
C LEU A 203 9.80 -10.07 -20.31
N GLY A 204 9.45 -10.97 -21.23
CA GLY A 204 10.40 -11.90 -21.87
C GLY A 204 11.01 -12.90 -20.90
N VAL A 205 10.25 -13.35 -19.88
CA VAL A 205 10.71 -14.29 -18.86
C VAL A 205 9.75 -15.48 -18.72
N SER A 206 10.21 -16.55 -18.07
CA SER A 206 9.30 -17.67 -17.73
C SER A 206 8.42 -17.33 -16.53
N CYS A 207 7.20 -17.93 -16.44
CA CYS A 207 6.34 -17.78 -15.26
C CYS A 207 7.04 -18.20 -13.97
N GLY A 208 7.87 -19.27 -14.02
CA GLY A 208 8.64 -19.72 -12.86
C GLY A 208 9.63 -18.68 -12.39
N TYR A 209 10.36 -18.05 -13.31
CA TYR A 209 11.32 -17.00 -12.97
C TYR A 209 10.62 -15.71 -12.50
N LEU A 210 9.50 -15.32 -13.12
CA LEU A 210 8.69 -14.20 -12.62
C LEU A 210 8.20 -14.47 -11.19
N ASN A 211 7.73 -15.69 -10.91
CA ASN A 211 7.28 -16.08 -9.58
C ASN A 211 8.42 -16.07 -8.55
N GLU A 212 9.63 -16.54 -8.94
CA GLU A 212 10.84 -16.46 -8.11
C GLU A 212 11.17 -14.99 -7.77
N ILE A 213 11.18 -14.10 -8.78
CA ILE A 213 11.39 -12.65 -8.60
C ILE A 213 10.37 -12.08 -7.62
N CYS A 214 9.09 -12.37 -7.82
CA CYS A 214 8.02 -11.86 -6.96
C CYS A 214 8.19 -12.33 -5.51
N ASN A 215 8.44 -13.62 -5.28
CA ASN A 215 8.67 -14.14 -3.94
C ASN A 215 9.89 -13.53 -3.27
N GLU A 216 10.99 -13.38 -3.99
CA GLU A 216 12.25 -12.86 -3.45
C GLU A 216 12.15 -11.36 -3.13
N VAL A 217 11.48 -10.58 -4.00
CA VAL A 217 11.39 -9.12 -3.85
C VAL A 217 10.22 -8.70 -2.94
N SER A 218 9.08 -9.41 -2.99
CA SER A 218 7.84 -8.99 -2.31
C SER A 218 7.30 -9.98 -1.29
N SER A 219 7.92 -11.16 -1.15
CA SER A 219 7.42 -12.26 -0.33
C SER A 219 6.00 -12.74 -0.73
N HIS A 220 5.58 -12.42 -1.97
CA HIS A 220 4.31 -12.85 -2.55
C HIS A 220 4.55 -13.54 -3.89
N SER A 221 3.73 -14.51 -4.22
CA SER A 221 3.75 -15.12 -5.55
C SER A 221 3.25 -14.12 -6.62
N ALA A 222 3.71 -14.30 -7.86
CA ALA A 222 3.22 -13.50 -8.99
C ALA A 222 1.68 -13.57 -9.10
N LYS A 223 1.09 -14.73 -8.80
CA LYS A 223 -0.37 -14.91 -8.84
C LYS A 223 -1.10 -14.12 -7.76
N GLU A 224 -0.58 -14.08 -6.54
CA GLU A 224 -1.16 -13.26 -5.46
C GLU A 224 -1.12 -11.77 -5.80
N ILE A 225 -0.03 -11.31 -6.39
CA ILE A 225 0.11 -9.91 -6.81
C ILE A 225 -0.91 -9.57 -7.92
N VAL A 226 -1.01 -10.41 -8.95
CA VAL A 226 -2.00 -10.25 -10.02
C VAL A 226 -3.43 -10.27 -9.47
N ASP A 227 -3.78 -11.28 -8.67
CA ASP A 227 -5.11 -11.40 -8.07
C ASP A 227 -5.47 -10.18 -7.20
N SER A 228 -4.50 -9.65 -6.47
CA SER A 228 -4.67 -8.44 -5.65
C SER A 228 -4.96 -7.21 -6.49
N ALA A 229 -4.19 -6.99 -7.56
CA ALA A 229 -4.38 -5.86 -8.45
C ALA A 229 -5.73 -5.94 -9.19
N VAL A 230 -6.09 -7.13 -9.68
CA VAL A 230 -7.41 -7.37 -10.30
C VAL A 230 -8.54 -7.09 -9.31
N ALA A 231 -8.43 -7.58 -8.07
CA ALA A 231 -9.43 -7.31 -7.04
C ALA A 231 -9.59 -5.81 -6.74
N ALA A 232 -8.49 -5.07 -6.65
CA ALA A 232 -8.51 -3.62 -6.45
C ALA A 232 -9.22 -2.90 -7.62
N LYS A 233 -8.87 -3.25 -8.85
CA LYS A 233 -9.50 -2.67 -10.05
C LYS A 233 -10.99 -2.98 -10.13
N LEU A 234 -11.38 -4.23 -9.89
CA LEU A 234 -12.80 -4.62 -9.89
C LEU A 234 -13.60 -3.92 -8.79
N LYS A 235 -13.01 -3.73 -7.60
CA LYS A 235 -13.63 -2.94 -6.53
C LYS A 235 -13.86 -1.50 -6.97
N TYR A 236 -12.87 -0.89 -7.62
CA TYR A 236 -13.00 0.46 -8.17
C TYR A 236 -14.14 0.55 -9.19
N GLU A 237 -14.16 -0.36 -10.16
CA GLU A 237 -15.23 -0.39 -11.16
C GLU A 237 -16.63 -0.59 -10.56
N LEU A 238 -16.74 -1.50 -9.56
CA LEU A 238 -18.01 -1.74 -8.87
C LEU A 238 -18.48 -0.53 -8.06
N THR A 239 -17.56 0.31 -7.60
CA THR A 239 -17.88 1.51 -6.80
C THR A 239 -18.23 2.71 -7.68
N TYR A 240 -17.48 2.92 -8.77
CA TYR A 240 -17.54 4.20 -9.50
C TYR A 240 -18.12 4.10 -10.90
N SER A 241 -18.29 2.91 -11.47
CA SER A 241 -18.90 2.75 -12.78
C SER A 241 -20.38 2.37 -12.68
N SER A 242 -21.17 2.81 -13.65
CA SER A 242 -22.57 2.40 -13.83
C SER A 242 -22.73 1.04 -14.54
N LYS A 243 -21.61 0.39 -14.91
CA LYS A 243 -21.63 -0.88 -15.66
C LYS A 243 -22.28 -1.99 -14.83
N SER A 244 -23.10 -2.81 -15.46
CA SER A 244 -23.65 -4.02 -14.83
C SER A 244 -22.56 -5.04 -14.49
N ILE A 245 -22.88 -6.01 -13.65
CA ILE A 245 -21.96 -7.10 -13.31
C ILE A 245 -21.60 -7.92 -14.55
N GLN A 246 -22.55 -8.07 -15.49
CA GLN A 246 -22.30 -8.74 -16.76
C GLN A 246 -21.32 -7.96 -17.64
N GLU A 247 -21.53 -6.66 -17.82
CA GLU A 247 -20.63 -5.81 -18.61
C GLU A 247 -19.21 -5.80 -18.06
N LEU A 248 -19.05 -5.78 -16.73
CA LEU A 248 -17.73 -5.92 -16.11
C LEU A 248 -17.12 -7.31 -16.36
N ALA A 249 -17.92 -8.37 -16.29
CA ALA A 249 -17.44 -9.72 -16.58
C ALA A 249 -16.92 -9.82 -18.02
N ASP A 250 -17.64 -9.22 -18.98
CA ASP A 250 -17.28 -9.23 -20.41
C ASP A 250 -16.02 -8.39 -20.67
N GLU A 251 -15.94 -7.18 -20.10
CA GLU A 251 -14.82 -6.25 -20.25
C GLU A 251 -13.49 -6.84 -19.71
N TYR A 252 -13.58 -7.56 -18.58
CA TYR A 252 -12.43 -8.21 -17.97
C TYR A 252 -12.23 -9.65 -18.45
N ASN A 253 -12.84 -10.02 -19.59
CA ASN A 253 -12.71 -11.32 -20.25
C ASN A 253 -12.97 -12.52 -19.31
N PHE A 254 -13.97 -12.43 -18.44
CA PHE A 254 -14.43 -13.57 -17.69
C PHE A 254 -15.33 -14.47 -18.54
N PRO A 255 -15.22 -15.80 -18.40
CA PRO A 255 -16.03 -16.74 -19.19
C PRO A 255 -17.54 -16.57 -18.97
N SER A 256 -17.96 -16.03 -17.83
CA SER A 256 -19.35 -15.74 -17.50
C SER A 256 -19.44 -14.85 -16.25
N GLN A 257 -20.59 -14.18 -16.07
CA GLN A 257 -20.92 -13.44 -14.85
C GLN A 257 -20.82 -14.32 -13.60
N SER A 258 -21.19 -15.60 -13.67
CA SER A 258 -21.10 -16.53 -12.55
C SER A 258 -19.65 -16.83 -12.18
N TYR A 259 -18.76 -16.94 -13.16
CA TYR A 259 -17.34 -17.10 -12.93
C TYR A 259 -16.73 -15.83 -12.30
N PHE A 260 -17.04 -14.67 -12.84
CA PHE A 260 -16.65 -13.37 -12.28
C PHE A 260 -17.06 -13.25 -10.81
N SER A 261 -18.33 -13.56 -10.48
CA SER A 261 -18.84 -13.46 -9.11
C SER A 261 -18.12 -14.39 -8.14
N ARG A 262 -17.83 -15.63 -8.55
CA ARG A 262 -17.05 -16.57 -7.74
C ARG A 262 -15.61 -16.11 -7.56
N TYR A 263 -14.97 -15.62 -8.62
CA TYR A 263 -13.61 -15.12 -8.59
C TYR A 263 -13.51 -13.91 -7.65
N PHE A 264 -14.39 -12.92 -7.80
CA PHE A 264 -14.43 -11.75 -6.94
C PHE A 264 -14.68 -12.13 -5.47
N LYS A 265 -15.65 -13.00 -5.21
CA LYS A 265 -15.94 -13.48 -3.84
C LYS A 265 -14.75 -14.22 -3.23
N ARG A 266 -14.04 -15.03 -4.00
CA ARG A 266 -12.82 -15.70 -3.53
C ARG A 266 -11.75 -14.71 -3.07
N LEU A 267 -11.59 -13.59 -3.79
CA LEU A 267 -10.56 -12.59 -3.49
C LEU A 267 -10.97 -11.58 -2.40
N THR A 268 -12.27 -11.29 -2.28
CA THR A 268 -12.76 -10.18 -1.44
C THR A 268 -13.61 -10.63 -0.25
N GLY A 269 -14.04 -11.89 -0.24
CA GLY A 269 -14.94 -12.45 0.78
C GLY A 269 -16.43 -12.22 0.50
N VAL A 270 -16.80 -11.21 -0.33
CA VAL A 270 -18.19 -10.84 -0.62
C VAL A 270 -18.51 -10.96 -2.11
N THR A 271 -19.78 -11.06 -2.48
CA THR A 271 -20.18 -11.07 -3.89
C THR A 271 -20.10 -9.66 -4.50
N PRO A 272 -19.92 -9.51 -5.84
CA PRO A 272 -19.92 -8.20 -6.48
C PRO A 272 -21.20 -7.41 -6.23
N THR A 273 -22.36 -8.09 -6.18
CA THR A 273 -23.66 -7.49 -5.91
C THR A 273 -23.77 -6.95 -4.50
N ASP A 274 -23.32 -7.75 -3.51
CA ASP A 274 -23.32 -7.32 -2.11
C ASP A 274 -22.35 -6.16 -1.91
N PHE A 275 -21.14 -6.24 -2.49
CA PHE A 275 -20.15 -5.18 -2.44
C PHE A 275 -20.68 -3.85 -2.98
N ARG A 276 -21.39 -3.89 -4.13
CA ARG A 276 -22.00 -2.68 -4.71
C ARG A 276 -23.11 -2.11 -3.83
N ARG A 277 -23.95 -3.00 -3.25
CA ARG A 277 -25.07 -2.57 -2.39
C ARG A 277 -24.62 -1.92 -1.08
N GLU A 278 -23.50 -2.37 -0.51
CA GLU A 278 -22.96 -1.80 0.74
C GLU A 278 -22.35 -0.41 0.55
N ARG A 279 -22.11 0.01 -0.70
CA ARG A 279 -21.47 1.29 -1.03
C ARG A 279 -22.41 2.34 -1.63
N HIS A 280 -23.64 1.95 -1.94
CA HIS A 280 -24.74 2.83 -2.37
C HIS A 280 -25.87 2.81 -1.32
#